data_f8da82b232f262e07ce812582523f506
#
_entry.id   f8da82b232f262e07ce812582523f506
#
_cell.length_a   1.000
_cell.length_b   1.000
_cell.length_c   1.000
_cell.angle_alpha   90.00
_cell.angle_beta   90.00
_cell.angle_gamma   90.00
#
_symmetry.space_group_name_H-M   'P 1'
#
loop_
_entity.id
_entity.type
_entity.pdbx_description
1 polymer ?
#
loop_
_entity_poly.entity_id
_entity_poly.type
_entity_poly.pdbx_seq_one_letter_code
_entity_poly.pdbx_strand_id
1 'polypeptide(L)'
;MKYHLLIFSLVFVFNCSNTKEQNLKGVWQYVSSEYKSDDSTLVFTNEDVNSMKVYSDKYYSMNTHIKSSDDYVAHSGLYSLNGDEYTEIFKISKNSEMVGKSETFKYQISGNQLEISSEWLKEVWKKIE
;
A
#
# COMPACT_ATOMS: atom_id res chain seq x y z
N MET A 1 -35.13 -53.33 -23.29
CA MET A 1 -34.94 -51.91 -22.89
C MET A 1 -33.52 -51.73 -22.38
N LYS A 2 -32.69 -51.00 -23.15
CA LYS A 2 -31.30 -50.73 -22.75
C LYS A 2 -31.29 -49.29 -22.19
N TYR A 3 -31.06 -49.14 -20.90
CA TYR A 3 -30.86 -47.82 -20.25
C TYR A 3 -29.41 -47.41 -20.40
N HIS A 4 -29.13 -46.41 -21.22
CA HIS A 4 -27.83 -45.74 -21.28
C HIS A 4 -27.73 -44.76 -20.14
N LEU A 5 -26.89 -45.07 -19.14
CA LEU A 5 -26.57 -44.20 -18.04
C LEU A 5 -25.51 -43.21 -18.54
N LEU A 6 -25.91 -41.95 -18.79
CA LEU A 6 -25.05 -40.83 -19.15
C LEU A 6 -24.40 -40.30 -17.86
N ILE A 7 -23.16 -40.69 -17.62
CA ILE A 7 -22.34 -40.09 -16.52
C ILE A 7 -21.86 -38.75 -16.98
N PHE A 8 -22.47 -37.70 -16.43
CA PHE A 8 -22.04 -36.31 -16.64
C PHE A 8 -20.86 -36.02 -15.71
N SER A 9 -19.61 -36.14 -16.24
CA SER A 9 -18.39 -35.82 -15.51
C SER A 9 -18.29 -34.31 -15.37
N LEU A 10 -18.56 -33.79 -14.14
CA LEU A 10 -18.43 -32.41 -13.79
C LEU A 10 -16.93 -32.09 -13.57
N VAL A 11 -16.26 -31.55 -14.58
CA VAL A 11 -14.87 -31.07 -14.48
C VAL A 11 -14.85 -29.77 -13.69
N PHE A 12 -14.53 -29.87 -12.39
CA PHE A 12 -14.18 -28.68 -11.59
C PHE A 12 -12.84 -28.14 -12.06
N VAL A 13 -12.88 -27.09 -12.86
CA VAL A 13 -11.70 -26.30 -13.19
C VAL A 13 -11.38 -25.45 -11.95
N PHE A 14 -10.47 -25.92 -11.10
CA PHE A 14 -9.86 -25.08 -10.07
C PHE A 14 -9.02 -24.02 -10.78
N ASN A 15 -9.61 -22.82 -10.95
CA ASN A 15 -8.84 -21.64 -11.26
C ASN A 15 -7.94 -21.31 -10.05
N CYS A 16 -6.74 -21.87 -10.05
CA CYS A 16 -5.67 -21.42 -9.17
C CYS A 16 -5.28 -20.02 -9.68
N SER A 17 -5.90 -18.98 -9.14
CA SER A 17 -5.43 -17.61 -9.33
C SER A 17 -4.06 -17.52 -8.63
N ASN A 18 -2.99 -17.66 -9.40
CA ASN A 18 -1.66 -17.24 -8.99
C ASN A 18 -1.71 -15.73 -8.74
N THR A 19 -2.07 -15.34 -7.54
CA THR A 19 -1.82 -13.97 -7.06
C THR A 19 -0.31 -13.81 -7.03
N LYS A 20 0.22 -13.21 -8.09
CA LYS A 20 1.60 -12.81 -8.18
C LYS A 20 1.85 -11.93 -6.97
N GLU A 21 2.71 -12.35 -6.05
CA GLU A 21 3.07 -11.55 -4.88
C GLU A 21 3.51 -10.17 -5.37
N GLN A 22 2.74 -9.15 -5.00
CA GLN A 22 2.99 -7.80 -5.50
C GLN A 22 4.21 -7.26 -4.78
N ASN A 23 5.23 -6.85 -5.52
CA ASN A 23 6.50 -6.39 -4.99
C ASN A 23 6.53 -4.86 -4.93
N LEU A 24 6.66 -4.32 -3.70
CA LEU A 24 6.79 -2.88 -3.47
C LEU A 24 8.18 -2.32 -3.82
N LYS A 25 9.18 -3.17 -3.97
CA LYS A 25 10.58 -2.76 -4.16
C LYS A 25 10.75 -1.71 -5.25
N GLY A 26 11.49 -0.67 -4.94
CA GLY A 26 11.78 0.46 -5.83
C GLY A 26 11.49 1.81 -5.18
N VAL A 27 11.39 2.82 -6.02
CA VAL A 27 11.16 4.21 -5.64
C VAL A 27 9.78 4.66 -6.10
N TRP A 28 9.03 5.22 -5.18
CA TRP A 28 7.66 5.68 -5.38
C TRP A 28 7.51 7.14 -5.03
N GLN A 29 6.98 7.91 -5.96
CA GLN A 29 6.68 9.31 -5.77
C GLN A 29 5.21 9.50 -5.40
N TYR A 30 4.96 10.36 -4.45
CA TYR A 30 3.63 10.73 -4.00
C TYR A 30 2.81 11.41 -5.12
N VAL A 31 1.53 11.06 -5.18
CA VAL A 31 0.54 11.65 -6.09
C VAL A 31 -0.51 12.41 -5.30
N SER A 32 -1.18 11.73 -4.37
CA SER A 32 -2.25 12.32 -3.56
C SER A 32 -2.51 11.53 -2.30
N SER A 33 -3.18 12.15 -1.33
CA SER A 33 -3.79 11.47 -0.19
C SER A 33 -5.13 12.08 0.18
N GLU A 34 -5.97 11.25 0.76
CA GLU A 34 -7.24 11.61 1.37
C GLU A 34 -7.22 11.16 2.83
N TYR A 35 -7.49 12.09 3.75
CA TYR A 35 -7.67 11.81 5.17
C TYR A 35 -9.13 12.00 5.53
N LYS A 36 -9.76 10.96 6.02
CA LYS A 36 -11.17 10.96 6.42
C LYS A 36 -11.30 11.09 7.93
N SER A 37 -12.16 11.99 8.36
CA SER A 37 -12.68 12.09 9.72
C SER A 37 -14.20 11.98 9.68
N ASP A 38 -14.86 11.92 10.84
CA ASP A 38 -16.31 11.73 10.93
C ASP A 38 -17.10 12.77 10.11
N ASP A 39 -16.60 14.01 10.06
CA ASP A 39 -17.33 15.14 9.45
C ASP A 39 -16.65 15.74 8.21
N SER A 40 -15.46 15.28 7.82
CA SER A 40 -14.69 15.91 6.74
C SER A 40 -13.74 14.95 6.04
N THR A 41 -13.38 15.31 4.80
CA THR A 41 -12.29 14.69 4.05
C THR A 41 -11.31 15.78 3.66
N LEU A 42 -10.04 15.61 4.06
CA LEU A 42 -8.94 16.46 3.64
C LEU A 42 -8.21 15.79 2.49
N VAL A 43 -8.01 16.51 1.41
CA VAL A 43 -7.29 16.03 0.22
C VAL A 43 -6.01 16.83 0.06
N PHE A 44 -4.90 16.11 -0.12
CA PHE A 44 -3.59 16.69 -0.43
C PHE A 44 -3.10 16.12 -1.76
N THR A 45 -2.40 16.93 -2.50
CA THR A 45 -1.81 16.59 -3.79
C THR A 45 -0.30 16.83 -3.78
N ASN A 46 0.37 16.52 -4.88
CA ASN A 46 1.78 16.86 -5.08
C ASN A 46 2.03 18.40 -5.19
N GLU A 47 0.98 19.21 -5.24
CA GLU A 47 1.11 20.68 -5.10
C GLU A 47 1.28 21.10 -3.65
N ASP A 48 0.71 20.34 -2.69
CA ASP A 48 0.74 20.62 -1.26
C ASP A 48 1.98 20.03 -0.58
N VAL A 49 2.33 18.80 -1.00
CA VAL A 49 3.45 18.05 -0.42
C VAL A 49 4.33 17.47 -1.51
N ASN A 50 5.61 17.30 -1.19
CA ASN A 50 6.54 16.53 -2.01
C ASN A 50 7.02 15.34 -1.17
N SER A 51 6.70 14.13 -1.57
CA SER A 51 7.01 12.93 -0.81
C SER A 51 7.54 11.82 -1.68
N MET A 52 8.41 11.02 -1.08
CA MET A 52 9.02 9.86 -1.70
C MET A 52 9.06 8.70 -0.72
N LYS A 53 8.67 7.51 -1.18
CA LYS A 53 8.89 6.23 -0.48
C LYS A 53 9.89 5.39 -1.25
N VAL A 54 10.84 4.80 -0.53
CA VAL A 54 11.81 3.86 -1.08
C VAL A 54 11.65 2.54 -0.36
N TYR A 55 11.52 1.46 -1.11
CA TYR A 55 11.41 0.11 -0.57
C TYR A 55 12.56 -0.77 -1.06
N SER A 56 13.22 -1.45 -0.13
CA SER A 56 14.12 -2.57 -0.40
C SER A 56 13.38 -3.90 -0.19
N ASP A 57 14.09 -4.99 0.07
CA ASP A 57 13.44 -6.29 0.33
C ASP A 57 12.69 -6.33 1.68
N LYS A 58 13.13 -5.56 2.67
CA LYS A 58 12.60 -5.60 4.05
C LYS A 58 12.40 -4.22 4.66
N TYR A 59 13.04 -3.20 4.10
CA TYR A 59 13.08 -1.87 4.67
C TYR A 59 12.35 -0.88 3.78
N TYR A 60 11.73 0.11 4.43
CA TYR A 60 11.20 1.27 3.76
C TYR A 60 11.75 2.56 4.37
N SER A 61 11.72 3.60 3.59
CA SER A 61 11.97 4.98 4.04
C SER A 61 10.99 5.92 3.36
N MET A 62 10.40 6.82 4.12
CA MET A 62 9.53 7.88 3.62
C MET A 62 10.05 9.24 4.09
N ASN A 63 10.11 10.18 3.15
CA ASN A 63 10.39 11.58 3.42
C ASN A 63 9.36 12.43 2.73
N THR A 64 8.72 13.32 3.48
CA THR A 64 7.66 14.20 3.02
C THR A 64 7.99 15.64 3.40
N HIS A 65 8.09 16.53 2.41
CA HIS A 65 8.18 17.96 2.59
C HIS A 65 6.78 18.57 2.49
N ILE A 66 6.34 19.28 3.54
CA ILE A 66 5.07 20.00 3.60
C ILE A 66 5.33 21.45 3.15
N LYS A 67 4.90 21.78 1.94
CA LYS A 67 5.27 23.04 1.30
C LYS A 67 4.72 24.28 2.01
N SER A 68 3.52 24.18 2.61
CA SER A 68 2.86 25.33 3.28
C SER A 68 3.57 25.77 4.57
N SER A 69 4.24 24.86 5.26
CA SER A 69 4.93 25.13 6.54
C SER A 69 6.45 25.02 6.43
N ASP A 70 6.97 24.60 5.27
CA ASP A 70 8.39 24.25 5.06
C ASP A 70 8.91 23.23 6.09
N ASP A 71 8.02 22.34 6.53
CA ASP A 71 8.32 21.29 7.50
C ASP A 71 8.45 19.93 6.83
N TYR A 72 9.03 18.96 7.55
CA TYR A 72 9.26 17.61 7.06
C TYR A 72 8.62 16.58 7.99
N VAL A 73 8.01 15.56 7.38
CA VAL A 73 7.66 14.30 8.03
C VAL A 73 8.58 13.22 7.47
N ALA A 74 9.24 12.50 8.34
CA ALA A 74 10.14 11.43 7.93
C ALA A 74 10.02 10.25 8.88
N HIS A 75 9.95 9.06 8.32
CA HIS A 75 10.06 7.80 9.06
C HIS A 75 10.62 6.69 8.18
N SER A 76 11.21 5.72 8.82
CA SER A 76 11.74 4.52 8.17
C SER A 76 11.69 3.32 9.10
N GLY A 77 11.74 2.15 8.53
CA GLY A 77 11.71 0.92 9.31
C GLY A 77 11.61 -0.32 8.45
N LEU A 78 11.02 -1.33 9.04
CA LEU A 78 10.73 -2.59 8.37
C LEU A 78 9.32 -2.54 7.78
N TYR A 79 9.10 -3.32 6.72
CA TYR A 79 7.76 -3.61 6.26
C TYR A 79 7.57 -5.09 5.99
N SER A 80 6.33 -5.51 6.00
CA SER A 80 5.92 -6.86 5.60
C SER A 80 4.63 -6.82 4.79
N LEU A 81 4.47 -7.81 3.91
CA LEU A 81 3.28 -8.02 3.11
C LEU A 81 2.64 -9.35 3.50
N ASN A 82 1.32 -9.38 3.60
CA ASN A 82 0.53 -10.59 3.84
C ASN A 82 -0.78 -10.49 3.04
N GLY A 83 -0.82 -11.13 1.89
CA GLY A 83 -1.94 -11.00 0.95
C GLY A 83 -2.06 -9.55 0.45
N ASP A 84 -3.17 -8.89 0.76
CA ASP A 84 -3.45 -7.48 0.45
C ASP A 84 -3.11 -6.52 1.60
N GLU A 85 -2.49 -7.02 2.67
CA GLU A 85 -2.07 -6.22 3.82
C GLU A 85 -0.61 -5.83 3.74
N TYR A 86 -0.35 -4.56 4.06
CA TYR A 86 0.95 -3.93 4.15
C TYR A 86 1.13 -3.38 5.56
N THR A 87 2.17 -3.82 6.26
CA THR A 87 2.46 -3.37 7.63
C THR A 87 3.80 -2.65 7.67
N GLU A 88 3.80 -1.43 8.19
CA GLU A 88 5.01 -0.65 8.52
C GLU A 88 5.34 -0.83 10.00
N ILE A 89 6.64 -1.02 10.33
CA ILE A 89 7.17 -1.05 11.68
C ILE A 89 8.20 0.08 11.80
N PHE A 90 7.87 1.10 12.57
CA PHE A 90 8.69 2.32 12.68
C PHE A 90 9.96 2.05 13.50
N LYS A 91 11.12 2.23 12.89
CA LYS A 91 12.44 2.14 13.55
C LYS A 91 13.07 3.51 13.78
N ILE A 92 12.80 4.44 12.87
CA ILE A 92 13.24 5.84 12.94
C ILE A 92 12.02 6.68 12.56
N SER A 93 11.77 7.74 13.30
CA SER A 93 10.70 8.69 13.00
C SER A 93 11.03 10.06 13.58
N LYS A 94 10.68 11.13 12.87
CA LYS A 94 10.69 12.50 13.40
C LYS A 94 9.79 12.60 14.64
N ASN A 95 8.65 11.91 14.63
CA ASN A 95 7.82 11.73 15.82
C ASN A 95 8.32 10.51 16.61
N SER A 96 9.07 10.76 17.69
CA SER A 96 9.67 9.70 18.51
C SER A 96 8.64 8.76 19.16
N GLU A 97 7.39 9.18 19.35
CA GLU A 97 6.32 8.34 19.90
C GLU A 97 5.89 7.21 18.95
N MET A 98 6.21 7.34 17.66
CA MET A 98 5.94 6.30 16.66
C MET A 98 6.97 5.17 16.69
N VAL A 99 8.17 5.41 17.20
CA VAL A 99 9.25 4.40 17.20
C VAL A 99 8.84 3.17 18.00
N GLY A 100 8.96 2.00 17.37
CA GLY A 100 8.55 0.71 17.93
C GLY A 100 7.09 0.34 17.70
N LYS A 101 6.27 1.27 17.23
CA LYS A 101 4.88 0.98 16.82
C LYS A 101 4.83 0.42 15.41
N SER A 102 3.68 -0.12 15.04
CA SER A 102 3.37 -0.58 13.69
C SER A 102 2.01 -0.09 13.23
N GLU A 103 1.85 0.09 11.93
CA GLU A 103 0.58 0.40 11.28
C GLU A 103 0.36 -0.56 10.11
N THR A 104 -0.87 -1.01 9.95
CA THR A 104 -1.28 -1.94 8.90
C THR A 104 -2.32 -1.29 8.01
N PHE A 105 -2.13 -1.42 6.71
CA PHE A 105 -2.96 -0.87 5.65
C PHE A 105 -3.33 -1.97 4.67
N LYS A 106 -4.36 -1.74 3.87
CA LYS A 106 -4.54 -2.44 2.60
C LYS A 106 -3.68 -1.80 1.54
N TYR A 107 -3.18 -2.61 0.59
CA TYR A 107 -2.43 -2.08 -0.54
C TYR A 107 -2.82 -2.79 -1.84
N GLN A 108 -2.70 -2.07 -2.93
CA GLN A 108 -2.90 -2.59 -4.27
C GLN A 108 -1.92 -1.93 -5.24
N ILE A 109 -1.29 -2.73 -6.10
CA ILE A 109 -0.46 -2.25 -7.21
C ILE A 109 -1.20 -2.51 -8.52
N SER A 110 -1.33 -1.47 -9.33
CA SER A 110 -1.90 -1.54 -10.68
C SER A 110 -0.96 -0.82 -11.65
N GLY A 111 -0.22 -1.59 -12.46
CA GLY A 111 0.83 -1.04 -13.31
C GLY A 111 1.93 -0.37 -12.49
N ASN A 112 2.13 0.92 -12.69
CA ASN A 112 3.09 1.75 -11.95
C ASN A 112 2.44 2.56 -10.81
N GLN A 113 1.21 2.27 -10.43
CA GLN A 113 0.50 2.92 -9.35
C GLN A 113 0.38 2.00 -8.14
N LEU A 114 0.68 2.53 -6.97
CA LEU A 114 0.44 1.92 -5.66
C LEU A 114 -0.64 2.73 -4.93
N GLU A 115 -1.66 2.04 -4.46
CA GLU A 115 -2.65 2.57 -3.53
C GLU A 115 -2.44 1.93 -2.16
N ILE A 116 -2.38 2.75 -1.11
CA ILE A 116 -2.34 2.32 0.29
C ILE A 116 -3.56 2.93 0.97
N SER A 117 -4.32 2.12 1.71
CA SER A 117 -5.57 2.58 2.31
C SER A 117 -5.85 1.96 3.67
N SER A 118 -6.61 2.70 4.47
CA SER A 118 -7.24 2.28 5.73
C SER A 118 -8.64 2.91 5.83
N GLU A 119 -9.30 2.78 6.96
CA GLU A 119 -10.60 3.45 7.19
C GLU A 119 -10.49 4.97 7.11
N TRP A 120 -9.36 5.52 7.55
CA TRP A 120 -9.13 6.97 7.67
C TRP A 120 -8.16 7.55 6.64
N LEU A 121 -7.44 6.72 5.88
CA LEU A 121 -6.39 7.14 4.95
C LEU A 121 -6.54 6.44 3.60
N LYS A 122 -6.31 7.20 2.54
CA LYS A 122 -6.01 6.68 1.20
C LYS A 122 -4.84 7.46 0.62
N GLU A 123 -3.79 6.76 0.20
CA GLU A 123 -2.62 7.34 -0.47
C GLU A 123 -2.46 6.73 -1.86
N VAL A 124 -2.05 7.54 -2.81
CA VAL A 124 -1.71 7.13 -4.16
C VAL A 124 -0.27 7.52 -4.46
N TRP A 125 0.49 6.55 -4.94
CA TRP A 125 1.91 6.67 -5.27
C TRP A 125 2.16 6.19 -6.70
N LYS A 126 3.15 6.78 -7.36
CA LYS A 126 3.58 6.39 -8.70
C LYS A 126 5.01 5.86 -8.64
N LYS A 127 5.23 4.68 -9.21
CA LYS A 127 6.57 4.10 -9.33
C LYS A 127 7.41 4.89 -10.33
N ILE A 128 8.64 5.24 -9.93
CA ILE A 128 9.59 5.97 -10.76
C ILE A 128 10.89 5.17 -11.00
N GLU A 129 11.16 4.14 -10.19
CA GLU A 129 12.23 3.14 -10.36
C GLU A 129 11.82 1.77 -9.84
#